data_0ecb687f11048b651e4761c88992cb6f
#
_entry.id   0ecb687f11048b651e4761c88992cb6f
#
_cell.length_a   1.000
_cell.length_b   1.000
_cell.length_c   1.000
_cell.angle_alpha   90.00
_cell.angle_beta   90.00
_cell.angle_gamma   90.00
#
_symmetry.space_group_name_H-M   'P 1'
#
loop_
_entity.id
_entity.type
_entity.pdbx_description
1 polymer ?
#
loop_
_entity_poly.entity_id
_entity_poly.type
_entity_poly.pdbx_seq_one_letter_code
_entity_poly.pdbx_strand_id
1 'polypeptide(L)'
;MTKPKDCLHLSYVCMSATNETMRPSYILDRIRRIFPDKKELQGQRMENRIVTNKSGLEVLIIGIRELLEGNHSHEKETLQLYKLYLKHGDARTLERMKQAMQYQNLPEKLAEQVTQLIRLQDMAMSVSKLEQYASCAYAFFLRYILRLEERQIHGIDNRNVGMILHGAMEQMFCYVRDQKDNAWETLSEQERDAKTEEFVNENFAKEYAGQELDAGQYEVLRKSLIRIGKRTVQKLQAMMDASYKPRYFEYAFRKKLQVGDEQLSLVGVVDRGDLYVNEAEQTISLRVIDYKSGAHEFDLGDLYEGLELQLAIYTDVMRELVDQEWNKNRAETERYKIVTDSMYYYHMQDPYVQAENETEAEEARERQLTYKGLARDDAEEFDTVLAYAEYKASALVTQMKSGVIDKNPMRESNKTACDYCAYKDVCRFDEKYGNNRYHYTKHSAKEKEQLLEEMHSVCHGQKNRNR
;
A
#
# COMPACT_ATOMS: atom_id res chain seq x y z
N MET A 1 -24.95 2.74 29.23
CA MET A 1 -25.86 3.87 28.96
C MET A 1 -26.01 4.72 30.23
N THR A 2 -25.70 6.00 30.13
CA THR A 2 -25.98 6.94 31.21
C THR A 2 -27.49 7.16 31.31
N LYS A 3 -28.04 7.18 32.52
CA LYS A 3 -29.47 7.40 32.77
C LYS A 3 -29.82 8.84 32.39
N PRO A 4 -30.66 9.10 31.38
CA PRO A 4 -31.08 10.47 31.06
C PRO A 4 -31.90 11.04 32.19
N LYS A 5 -31.72 12.34 32.50
CA LYS A 5 -32.52 13.03 33.53
C LYS A 5 -33.84 13.57 32.98
N ASP A 6 -33.78 14.22 31.81
CA ASP A 6 -34.93 14.95 31.27
C ASP A 6 -35.38 14.43 29.90
N CYS A 7 -34.44 14.10 29.00
CA CYS A 7 -34.75 13.69 27.62
C CYS A 7 -33.72 12.69 27.06
N LEU A 8 -34.21 11.75 26.26
CA LEU A 8 -33.37 10.81 25.50
C LEU A 8 -33.65 10.98 24.02
N HIS A 9 -32.64 11.38 23.27
CA HIS A 9 -32.68 11.40 21.81
C HIS A 9 -31.95 10.17 21.26
N LEU A 10 -32.62 9.42 20.40
CA LEU A 10 -32.08 8.29 19.69
C LEU A 10 -32.08 8.60 18.21
N SER A 11 -30.97 8.36 17.56
CA SER A 11 -30.86 8.49 16.12
C SER A 11 -30.20 7.24 15.50
N TYR A 12 -30.55 6.97 14.27
CA TYR A 12 -29.92 5.90 13.47
C TYR A 12 -29.81 6.33 12.03
N VAL A 13 -28.87 5.71 11.33
CA VAL A 13 -28.60 5.98 9.93
C VAL A 13 -29.28 4.91 9.10
N CYS A 14 -30.06 5.32 8.08
CA CYS A 14 -30.76 4.41 7.18
C CYS A 14 -29.90 3.99 5.98
N MET A 15 -28.86 4.80 5.64
CA MET A 15 -27.96 4.56 4.52
C MET A 15 -26.53 4.85 4.95
N SER A 16 -25.60 4.02 4.49
CA SER A 16 -24.15 4.27 4.67
C SER A 16 -23.66 5.40 3.77
N ALA A 17 -22.42 5.85 3.96
CA ALA A 17 -21.78 6.80 3.07
C ALA A 17 -21.58 6.24 1.63
N THR A 18 -21.66 4.91 1.49
CA THR A 18 -21.59 4.17 0.21
C THR A 18 -22.96 3.89 -0.41
N ASN A 19 -24.03 4.53 0.07
CA ASN A 19 -25.43 4.32 -0.37
C ASN A 19 -25.99 2.92 -0.11
N GLU A 20 -25.41 2.15 0.81
CA GLU A 20 -25.97 0.86 1.23
C GLU A 20 -27.03 1.07 2.30
N THR A 21 -28.13 0.33 2.21
CA THR A 21 -29.20 0.36 3.19
C THR A 21 -28.73 -0.25 4.52
N MET A 22 -28.78 0.53 5.58
CA MET A 22 -28.42 0.09 6.93
C MET A 22 -29.69 -0.28 7.72
N ARG A 23 -29.64 -1.43 8.38
CA ARG A 23 -30.74 -1.83 9.27
C ARG A 23 -30.57 -1.19 10.64
N PRO A 24 -31.64 -0.60 11.21
CA PRO A 24 -31.59 -0.10 12.56
C PRO A 24 -31.33 -1.21 13.57
N SER A 25 -30.72 -0.85 14.71
CA SER A 25 -30.48 -1.82 15.78
C SER A 25 -31.82 -2.38 16.32
N TYR A 26 -31.84 -3.68 16.60
CA TYR A 26 -33.01 -4.34 17.25
C TYR A 26 -33.46 -3.68 18.57
N ILE A 27 -32.57 -2.93 19.22
CA ILE A 27 -32.90 -2.15 20.41
C ILE A 27 -33.95 -1.07 20.10
N LEU A 28 -33.89 -0.47 18.91
CA LEU A 28 -34.89 0.53 18.50
C LEU A 28 -36.28 -0.08 18.35
N ASP A 29 -36.37 -1.29 17.79
CA ASP A 29 -37.66 -2.00 17.68
C ASP A 29 -38.22 -2.34 19.05
N ARG A 30 -37.37 -2.66 20.01
CA ARG A 30 -37.79 -2.88 21.39
C ARG A 30 -38.30 -1.58 22.06
N ILE A 31 -37.65 -0.45 21.80
CA ILE A 31 -38.05 0.87 22.28
C ILE A 31 -39.37 1.31 21.63
N ARG A 32 -39.58 1.07 20.34
CA ARG A 32 -40.86 1.32 19.64
C ARG A 32 -42.01 0.56 20.26
N ARG A 33 -41.80 -0.68 20.67
CA ARG A 33 -42.82 -1.48 21.34
C ARG A 33 -43.17 -0.96 22.76
N ILE A 34 -42.17 -0.43 23.45
CA ILE A 34 -42.38 0.14 24.83
C ILE A 34 -43.01 1.52 24.75
N PHE A 35 -42.75 2.30 23.71
CA PHE A 35 -43.23 3.67 23.53
C PHE A 35 -43.88 3.85 22.15
N PRO A 36 -45.06 3.28 21.89
CA PRO A 36 -45.69 3.25 20.57
C PRO A 36 -46.11 4.64 20.06
N ASP A 37 -46.40 5.57 20.99
CA ASP A 37 -46.86 6.92 20.62
C ASP A 37 -45.75 7.90 20.26
N LYS A 38 -44.48 7.46 20.24
CA LYS A 38 -43.35 8.33 19.85
C LYS A 38 -43.24 8.45 18.36
N LYS A 39 -43.25 9.69 17.86
CA LYS A 39 -43.07 9.99 16.46
C LYS A 39 -41.59 9.87 16.10
N GLU A 40 -41.30 9.11 15.08
CA GLU A 40 -40.01 9.11 14.39
C GLU A 40 -39.97 10.27 13.40
N LEU A 41 -38.93 11.08 13.50
CA LEU A 41 -38.69 12.18 12.56
C LEU A 41 -37.72 11.68 11.47
N GLN A 42 -38.19 11.58 10.26
CA GLN A 42 -37.30 11.31 9.10
C GLN A 42 -36.70 12.63 8.64
N GLY A 43 -35.40 12.78 8.91
CA GLY A 43 -34.65 13.99 8.61
C GLY A 43 -35.09 15.18 9.47
N GLN A 44 -34.20 16.11 9.68
CA GLN A 44 -34.60 17.38 10.28
C GLN A 44 -34.94 18.34 9.13
N ARG A 45 -36.17 18.89 9.16
CA ARG A 45 -36.47 20.02 8.28
C ARG A 45 -35.53 21.19 8.63
N MET A 46 -35.04 21.86 7.59
CA MET A 46 -34.06 22.96 7.71
C MET A 46 -34.55 24.05 8.66
N GLU A 47 -35.86 24.35 8.67
CA GLU A 47 -36.54 25.32 9.50
C GLU A 47 -36.39 25.05 11.02
N ASN A 48 -36.31 23.78 11.45
CA ASN A 48 -36.18 23.40 12.86
C ASN A 48 -34.74 23.49 13.37
N ARG A 49 -33.79 23.79 12.50
CA ARG A 49 -32.36 23.93 12.89
C ARG A 49 -31.99 25.36 13.25
N ILE A 50 -32.83 26.36 12.88
CA ILE A 50 -32.53 27.78 13.06
C ILE A 50 -33.09 28.25 14.40
N VAL A 51 -32.33 28.07 15.47
CA VAL A 51 -32.72 28.47 16.83
C VAL A 51 -31.87 29.63 17.33
N THR A 52 -30.67 29.77 16.84
CA THR A 52 -29.71 30.82 17.22
C THR A 52 -28.99 31.33 15.98
N ASN A 53 -28.33 32.50 16.09
CA ASN A 53 -27.47 33.00 15.03
C ASN A 53 -26.40 31.99 14.61
N LYS A 54 -25.82 31.26 15.55
CA LYS A 54 -24.83 30.23 15.27
C LYS A 54 -25.41 29.07 14.47
N SER A 55 -26.54 28.53 14.89
CA SER A 55 -27.19 27.41 14.16
C SER A 55 -27.74 27.86 12.79
N GLY A 56 -28.20 29.10 12.67
CA GLY A 56 -28.59 29.67 11.38
C GLY A 56 -27.41 29.81 10.40
N LEU A 57 -26.22 30.17 10.90
CA LEU A 57 -25.01 30.22 10.10
C LEU A 57 -24.59 28.82 9.60
N GLU A 58 -24.67 27.82 10.47
CA GLU A 58 -24.39 26.43 10.09
C GLU A 58 -25.34 25.93 8.98
N VAL A 59 -26.64 26.22 9.13
CA VAL A 59 -27.65 25.89 8.12
C VAL A 59 -27.38 26.62 6.80
N LEU A 60 -27.02 27.90 6.88
CA LEU A 60 -26.67 28.68 5.68
C LEU A 60 -25.46 28.11 4.96
N ILE A 61 -24.40 27.76 5.69
CA ILE A 61 -23.20 27.16 5.08
C ILE A 61 -23.53 25.84 4.39
N ILE A 62 -24.34 24.98 5.02
CA ILE A 62 -24.79 23.71 4.42
C ILE A 62 -25.65 23.99 3.17
N GLY A 63 -26.61 24.89 3.24
CA GLY A 63 -27.47 25.21 2.11
C GLY A 63 -26.72 25.82 0.92
N ILE A 64 -25.74 26.68 1.17
CA ILE A 64 -24.85 27.21 0.11
C ILE A 64 -24.03 26.07 -0.51
N ARG A 65 -23.53 25.17 0.29
CA ARG A 65 -22.79 24.01 -0.19
C ARG A 65 -23.67 23.14 -1.09
N GLU A 66 -24.88 22.83 -0.66
CA GLU A 66 -25.86 22.07 -1.45
C GLU A 66 -26.14 22.73 -2.80
N LEU A 67 -26.30 24.06 -2.82
CA LEU A 67 -26.50 24.82 -4.06
C LEU A 67 -25.28 24.71 -5.00
N LEU A 68 -24.07 24.82 -4.47
CA LEU A 68 -22.84 24.69 -5.25
C LEU A 68 -22.64 23.25 -5.81
N GLU A 69 -23.18 22.25 -5.13
CA GLU A 69 -23.23 20.85 -5.55
C GLU A 69 -24.39 20.55 -6.53
N GLY A 70 -25.19 21.57 -6.90
CA GLY A 70 -26.33 21.43 -7.82
C GLY A 70 -27.62 20.92 -7.15
N ASN A 71 -27.68 20.86 -5.83
CA ASN A 71 -28.90 20.51 -5.11
C ASN A 71 -29.71 21.77 -4.76
N HIS A 72 -30.78 22.01 -5.50
CA HIS A 72 -31.65 23.18 -5.36
C HIS A 72 -32.85 22.95 -4.42
N SER A 73 -32.88 21.86 -3.65
CA SER A 73 -34.04 21.48 -2.81
C SER A 73 -34.42 22.56 -1.78
N HIS A 74 -33.45 23.33 -1.29
CA HIS A 74 -33.59 24.36 -0.27
C HIS A 74 -33.10 25.74 -0.71
N GLU A 75 -33.09 25.99 -2.03
CA GLU A 75 -32.57 27.24 -2.60
C GLU A 75 -33.22 28.50 -2.03
N LYS A 76 -34.55 28.52 -1.93
CA LYS A 76 -35.32 29.67 -1.43
C LYS A 76 -34.92 30.03 0.00
N GLU A 77 -34.90 29.04 0.87
CA GLU A 77 -34.57 29.19 2.29
C GLU A 77 -33.13 29.65 2.48
N THR A 78 -32.23 29.04 1.71
CA THR A 78 -30.81 29.37 1.73
C THR A 78 -30.57 30.82 1.27
N LEU A 79 -31.22 31.26 0.19
CA LEU A 79 -31.12 32.64 -0.29
C LEU A 79 -31.72 33.65 0.67
N GLN A 80 -32.81 33.29 1.36
CA GLN A 80 -33.40 34.15 2.39
C GLN A 80 -32.48 34.32 3.59
N LEU A 81 -31.89 33.21 4.08
CA LEU A 81 -30.88 33.25 5.14
C LEU A 81 -29.66 34.06 4.72
N TYR A 82 -29.15 33.85 3.49
CA TYR A 82 -28.05 34.64 2.98
C TYR A 82 -28.33 36.15 2.99
N LYS A 83 -29.50 36.58 2.52
CA LYS A 83 -29.92 37.98 2.58
C LYS A 83 -30.02 38.51 4.01
N LEU A 84 -30.50 37.68 4.95
CA LEU A 84 -30.59 38.05 6.37
C LEU A 84 -29.16 38.30 6.94
N TYR A 85 -28.22 37.40 6.67
CA TYR A 85 -26.83 37.56 7.13
C TYR A 85 -26.10 38.71 6.45
N LEU A 86 -26.40 38.99 5.16
CA LEU A 86 -25.85 40.18 4.47
C LEU A 86 -26.33 41.48 5.18
N LYS A 87 -27.58 41.50 5.69
CA LYS A 87 -28.15 42.68 6.28
C LYS A 87 -27.76 42.86 7.75
N HIS A 88 -27.63 41.77 8.52
CA HIS A 88 -27.48 41.78 9.95
C HIS A 88 -26.24 41.05 10.50
N GLY A 89 -25.47 40.39 9.61
CA GLY A 89 -24.26 39.69 10.01
C GLY A 89 -23.06 40.64 10.22
N ASP A 90 -22.13 40.24 11.05
CA ASP A 90 -20.87 40.97 11.19
C ASP A 90 -19.96 40.77 9.97
N ALA A 91 -19.16 41.80 9.67
CA ALA A 91 -18.30 41.82 8.48
C ALA A 91 -17.29 40.66 8.44
N ARG A 92 -16.80 40.22 9.63
CA ARG A 92 -15.83 39.11 9.75
C ARG A 92 -16.48 37.76 9.38
N THR A 93 -17.71 37.55 9.83
CA THR A 93 -18.45 36.32 9.48
C THR A 93 -18.78 36.25 8.01
N LEU A 94 -19.19 37.38 7.41
CA LEU A 94 -19.46 37.47 5.97
C LEU A 94 -18.21 37.23 5.12
N GLU A 95 -17.10 37.80 5.52
CA GLU A 95 -15.82 37.58 4.82
C GLU A 95 -15.37 36.11 4.90
N ARG A 96 -15.47 35.49 6.08
CA ARG A 96 -15.22 34.05 6.25
C ARG A 96 -16.14 33.19 5.39
N MET A 97 -17.40 33.55 5.27
CA MET A 97 -18.34 32.86 4.39
C MET A 97 -17.91 32.97 2.93
N LYS A 98 -17.56 34.17 2.45
CA LYS A 98 -17.07 34.35 1.09
C LYS A 98 -15.82 33.53 0.81
N GLN A 99 -14.87 33.56 1.74
CA GLN A 99 -13.64 32.76 1.62
C GLN A 99 -13.95 31.25 1.60
N ALA A 100 -14.91 30.80 2.43
CA ALA A 100 -15.33 29.39 2.45
C ALA A 100 -16.05 28.98 1.17
N MET A 101 -16.84 29.88 0.57
CA MET A 101 -17.50 29.64 -0.72
C MET A 101 -16.52 29.61 -1.89
N GLN A 102 -15.44 30.37 -1.82
CA GLN A 102 -14.38 30.41 -2.82
C GLN A 102 -13.28 29.35 -2.57
N TYR A 103 -13.36 28.67 -1.43
CA TYR A 103 -12.38 27.67 -1.07
C TYR A 103 -12.43 26.50 -2.05
N GLN A 104 -11.36 26.33 -2.75
CA GLN A 104 -11.11 25.20 -3.64
C GLN A 104 -9.94 24.43 -3.03
N ASN A 105 -10.17 23.19 -2.66
CA ASN A 105 -9.09 22.32 -2.17
C ASN A 105 -8.23 21.83 -3.34
N LEU A 106 -7.71 22.79 -4.11
CA LEU A 106 -6.93 22.51 -5.32
C LEU A 106 -5.57 21.93 -4.97
N PRO A 107 -5.06 21.04 -5.80
CA PRO A 107 -3.66 20.66 -5.74
C PRO A 107 -2.80 21.87 -6.07
N GLU A 108 -1.80 22.13 -5.26
CA GLU A 108 -0.87 23.23 -5.46
C GLU A 108 0.53 22.66 -5.71
N LYS A 109 1.16 23.13 -6.79
CA LYS A 109 2.57 22.90 -7.01
C LYS A 109 3.36 23.74 -6.01
N LEU A 110 4.37 23.16 -5.37
CA LEU A 110 5.26 23.91 -4.47
C LEU A 110 5.95 25.04 -5.24
N ALA A 111 6.05 26.20 -4.59
CA ALA A 111 6.84 27.28 -5.12
C ALA A 111 8.31 26.83 -5.30
N GLU A 112 8.97 27.33 -6.34
CA GLU A 112 10.34 26.91 -6.70
C GLU A 112 11.32 27.06 -5.53
N GLN A 113 11.20 28.17 -4.77
CA GLN A 113 12.04 28.41 -3.58
C GLN A 113 11.86 27.32 -2.51
N VAL A 114 10.62 26.82 -2.33
CA VAL A 114 10.33 25.73 -1.39
C VAL A 114 10.86 24.41 -1.93
N THR A 115 10.70 24.16 -3.21
CA THR A 115 11.19 22.95 -3.87
C THR A 115 12.71 22.82 -3.76
N GLN A 116 13.43 23.94 -3.91
CA GLN A 116 14.90 24.00 -3.74
C GLN A 116 15.35 23.70 -2.31
N LEU A 117 14.52 24.00 -1.29
CA LEU A 117 14.80 23.65 0.10
C LEU A 117 14.61 22.16 0.40
N ILE A 118 13.83 21.47 -0.43
CA ILE A 118 13.60 20.03 -0.29
C ILE A 118 14.77 19.28 -0.93
N ARG A 119 15.76 18.93 -0.12
CA ARG A 119 16.95 18.19 -0.58
C ARG A 119 16.62 16.72 -0.73
N LEU A 120 15.97 16.34 -1.83
CA LEU A 120 15.71 14.92 -2.15
C LEU A 120 17.00 14.09 -2.28
N GLN A 121 18.12 14.76 -2.59
CA GLN A 121 19.44 14.11 -2.69
C GLN A 121 19.94 13.57 -1.35
N ASP A 122 19.59 14.25 -0.25
CA ASP A 122 19.95 13.84 1.10
C ASP A 122 19.00 12.75 1.65
N MET A 123 17.91 12.48 0.92
CA MET A 123 16.92 11.48 1.30
C MET A 123 17.26 10.16 0.62
N ALA A 124 17.60 9.12 1.41
CA ALA A 124 17.63 7.77 0.88
C ALA A 124 16.24 7.40 0.30
N MET A 125 16.18 7.24 -1.02
CA MET A 125 14.95 6.92 -1.73
C MET A 125 14.74 5.41 -1.71
N SER A 126 13.67 4.93 -1.06
CA SER A 126 13.27 3.53 -1.14
C SER A 126 12.21 3.33 -2.21
N VAL A 127 12.08 2.11 -2.71
CA VAL A 127 11.04 1.77 -3.69
C VAL A 127 9.65 2.06 -3.13
N SER A 128 9.39 1.72 -1.87
CA SER A 128 8.11 2.01 -1.21
C SER A 128 7.79 3.51 -1.10
N LYS A 129 8.80 4.40 -1.07
CA LYS A 129 8.57 5.84 -1.16
C LYS A 129 8.13 6.27 -2.56
N LEU A 130 8.67 5.65 -3.60
CA LEU A 130 8.25 5.89 -4.98
C LEU A 130 6.81 5.44 -5.20
N GLU A 131 6.47 4.25 -4.75
CA GLU A 131 5.11 3.69 -4.82
C GLU A 131 4.11 4.53 -4.01
N GLN A 132 4.51 5.02 -2.84
CA GLN A 132 3.68 5.95 -2.06
C GLN A 132 3.44 7.27 -2.82
N TYR A 133 4.46 7.79 -3.51
CA TYR A 133 4.29 8.99 -4.33
C TYR A 133 3.37 8.75 -5.54
N ALA A 134 3.53 7.62 -6.22
CA ALA A 134 2.66 7.21 -7.31
C ALA A 134 1.21 7.03 -6.83
N SER A 135 1.02 6.42 -5.66
CA SER A 135 -0.29 6.24 -5.05
C SER A 135 -0.97 7.57 -4.69
N CYS A 136 -0.23 8.51 -4.10
CA CYS A 136 -0.70 9.88 -3.81
C CYS A 136 0.48 10.80 -3.49
N ALA A 137 0.78 11.74 -4.38
CA ALA A 137 1.88 12.68 -4.21
C ALA A 137 1.73 13.54 -2.95
N TYR A 138 0.50 13.93 -2.59
CA TYR A 138 0.24 14.70 -1.38
C TYR A 138 0.47 13.90 -0.10
N ALA A 139 0.07 12.63 -0.05
CA ALA A 139 0.35 11.76 1.10
C ALA A 139 1.87 11.55 1.29
N PHE A 140 2.62 11.37 0.20
CA PHE A 140 4.07 11.34 0.23
C PHE A 140 4.67 12.63 0.82
N PHE A 141 4.20 13.80 0.37
CA PHE A 141 4.63 15.11 0.87
C PHE A 141 4.41 15.22 2.38
N LEU A 142 3.22 14.88 2.88
CA LEU A 142 2.92 14.93 4.30
C LEU A 142 3.82 13.98 5.12
N ARG A 143 4.02 12.78 4.63
CA ARG A 143 4.76 11.73 5.34
C ARG A 143 6.28 11.95 5.34
N TYR A 144 6.86 12.21 4.17
CA TYR A 144 8.31 12.17 4.00
C TYR A 144 8.97 13.56 3.94
N ILE A 145 8.25 14.57 3.50
CA ILE A 145 8.79 15.93 3.43
C ILE A 145 8.44 16.69 4.71
N LEU A 146 7.18 16.74 5.09
CA LEU A 146 6.75 17.38 6.34
C LEU A 146 6.96 16.49 7.56
N ARG A 147 7.20 15.19 7.36
CA ARG A 147 7.44 14.20 8.42
C ARG A 147 6.35 14.21 9.50
N LEU A 148 5.10 14.28 9.07
CA LEU A 148 3.98 14.16 9.98
C LEU A 148 3.91 12.72 10.48
N GLU A 149 4.05 12.54 11.78
CA GLU A 149 3.98 11.23 12.43
C GLU A 149 2.54 10.88 12.75
N GLU A 150 2.21 9.61 12.51
CA GLU A 150 0.94 9.06 12.97
C GLU A 150 0.98 8.90 14.49
N ARG A 151 -0.18 9.12 15.14
CA ARG A 151 -0.28 8.82 16.56
C ARG A 151 -0.04 7.33 16.77
N GLN A 152 1.01 6.99 17.47
CA GLN A 152 1.28 5.61 17.84
C GLN A 152 0.19 5.12 18.79
N ILE A 153 -0.57 4.13 18.36
CA ILE A 153 -1.50 3.38 19.19
C ILE A 153 -0.74 2.10 19.55
N HIS A 154 -0.46 1.92 20.84
CA HIS A 154 0.15 0.68 21.31
C HIS A 154 -0.80 -0.48 20.97
N GLY A 155 -0.34 -1.41 20.17
CA GLY A 155 -1.13 -2.53 19.69
C GLY A 155 -0.35 -3.41 18.71
N ILE A 156 -0.99 -4.49 18.31
CA ILE A 156 -0.46 -5.40 17.29
C ILE A 156 -0.58 -4.71 15.93
N ASP A 157 0.56 -4.43 15.30
CA ASP A 157 0.63 -3.87 13.95
C ASP A 157 1.04 -4.96 12.96
N ASN A 158 0.39 -4.97 11.80
CA ASN A 158 0.72 -5.88 10.70
C ASN A 158 2.17 -5.74 10.21
N ARG A 159 2.75 -4.55 10.35
CA ARG A 159 4.16 -4.30 10.05
C ARG A 159 5.08 -5.12 10.94
N ASN A 160 4.81 -5.14 12.25
CA ASN A 160 5.60 -5.89 13.23
C ASN A 160 5.50 -7.40 12.95
N VAL A 161 4.29 -7.87 12.60
CA VAL A 161 4.05 -9.25 12.15
C VAL A 161 4.93 -9.61 10.94
N GLY A 162 4.98 -8.73 9.94
CA GLY A 162 5.85 -8.90 8.77
C GLY A 162 7.32 -9.02 9.17
N MET A 163 7.84 -8.07 9.96
CA MET A 163 9.25 -8.06 10.38
C MET A 163 9.66 -9.33 11.15
N ILE A 164 8.79 -9.84 12.03
CA ILE A 164 9.05 -11.08 12.78
C ILE A 164 9.17 -12.27 11.83
N LEU A 165 8.26 -12.41 10.88
CA LEU A 165 8.27 -13.52 9.94
C LEU A 165 9.45 -13.43 8.96
N HIS A 166 9.77 -12.26 8.43
CA HIS A 166 10.95 -12.05 7.56
C HIS A 166 12.24 -12.43 8.30
N GLY A 167 12.45 -11.92 9.52
CA GLY A 167 13.63 -12.25 10.30
C GLY A 167 13.73 -13.75 10.62
N ALA A 168 12.60 -14.42 10.90
CA ALA A 168 12.60 -15.85 11.14
C ALA A 168 12.91 -16.65 9.86
N MET A 169 12.41 -16.20 8.69
CA MET A 169 12.75 -16.81 7.40
C MET A 169 14.24 -16.63 7.06
N GLU A 170 14.77 -15.43 7.20
CA GLU A 170 16.19 -15.17 7.03
C GLU A 170 17.05 -16.14 7.87
N GLN A 171 16.78 -16.22 9.18
CA GLN A 171 17.52 -17.11 10.09
C GLN A 171 17.40 -18.58 9.67
N MET A 172 16.21 -19.01 9.22
CA MET A 172 15.98 -20.38 8.76
C MET A 172 16.79 -20.72 7.50
N PHE A 173 16.78 -19.80 6.51
CA PHE A 173 17.57 -19.97 5.29
C PHE A 173 19.06 -19.93 5.56
N CYS A 174 19.54 -19.03 6.41
CA CYS A 174 20.94 -19.00 6.84
C CYS A 174 21.32 -20.29 7.56
N TYR A 175 20.46 -20.80 8.43
CA TYR A 175 20.69 -22.07 9.14
C TYR A 175 20.87 -23.23 8.14
N VAL A 176 19.97 -23.38 7.15
CA VAL A 176 20.08 -24.48 6.17
C VAL A 176 21.27 -24.28 5.25
N ARG A 177 21.58 -23.05 4.83
CA ARG A 177 22.78 -22.77 4.04
C ARG A 177 24.06 -23.13 4.77
N ASP A 178 24.21 -22.68 6.03
CA ASP A 178 25.49 -22.71 6.75
C ASP A 178 25.70 -24.05 7.47
N GLN A 179 24.63 -24.73 7.89
CA GLN A 179 24.71 -25.98 8.66
C GLN A 179 24.38 -27.23 7.85
N LYS A 180 23.71 -27.08 6.72
CA LYS A 180 23.23 -28.18 5.87
C LYS A 180 23.68 -28.07 4.42
N ASP A 181 24.54 -27.11 4.07
CA ASP A 181 25.01 -26.87 2.68
C ASP A 181 23.87 -26.74 1.66
N ASN A 182 22.81 -26.05 2.05
CA ASN A 182 21.56 -25.91 1.29
C ASN A 182 20.83 -27.25 1.00
N ALA A 183 21.12 -28.32 1.74
CA ALA A 183 20.46 -29.62 1.58
C ALA A 183 19.11 -29.63 2.32
N TRP A 184 18.11 -28.96 1.78
CA TRP A 184 16.76 -28.85 2.35
C TRP A 184 16.08 -30.21 2.53
N GLU A 185 16.42 -31.18 1.69
CA GLU A 185 15.91 -32.56 1.75
C GLU A 185 16.40 -33.34 2.99
N THR A 186 17.51 -32.89 3.59
CA THR A 186 18.05 -33.51 4.83
C THR A 186 17.39 -33.00 6.11
N LEU A 187 16.58 -31.93 6.00
CA LEU A 187 15.94 -31.31 7.14
C LEU A 187 14.69 -32.09 7.55
N SER A 188 14.74 -32.75 8.71
CA SER A 188 13.59 -33.47 9.24
C SER A 188 12.49 -32.52 9.68
N GLU A 189 11.25 -33.01 9.70
CA GLU A 189 10.09 -32.22 10.16
C GLU A 189 10.28 -31.68 11.60
N GLN A 190 10.77 -32.54 12.50
CA GLN A 190 11.01 -32.13 13.90
C GLN A 190 12.06 -31.03 14.01
N GLU A 191 13.17 -31.13 13.28
CA GLU A 191 14.23 -30.15 13.27
C GLU A 191 13.75 -28.83 12.63
N ARG A 192 13.06 -28.90 11.51
CA ARG A 192 12.45 -27.78 10.80
C ARG A 192 11.52 -26.99 11.73
N ASP A 193 10.59 -27.69 12.36
CA ASP A 193 9.55 -27.08 13.19
C ASP A 193 10.14 -26.48 14.47
N ALA A 194 11.12 -27.18 15.11
CA ALA A 194 11.80 -26.68 16.28
C ALA A 194 12.61 -25.41 15.98
N LYS A 195 13.37 -25.40 14.88
CA LYS A 195 14.17 -24.23 14.47
C LYS A 195 13.28 -23.05 14.05
N THR A 196 12.19 -23.31 13.34
CA THR A 196 11.24 -22.25 13.00
C THR A 196 10.63 -21.62 14.25
N GLU A 197 10.23 -22.43 15.23
CA GLU A 197 9.69 -21.94 16.50
C GLU A 197 10.71 -21.11 17.28
N GLU A 198 11.97 -21.57 17.34
CA GLU A 198 13.08 -20.84 17.95
C GLU A 198 13.24 -19.46 17.30
N PHE A 199 13.38 -19.38 15.99
CA PHE A 199 13.60 -18.13 15.27
C PHE A 199 12.41 -17.16 15.32
N VAL A 200 11.18 -17.67 15.23
CA VAL A 200 9.99 -16.84 15.44
C VAL A 200 9.95 -16.26 16.84
N ASN A 201 10.26 -17.06 17.88
CA ASN A 201 10.28 -16.57 19.26
C ASN A 201 11.37 -15.53 19.48
N GLU A 202 12.56 -15.70 18.91
CA GLU A 202 13.64 -14.71 19.02
C GLU A 202 13.26 -13.36 18.40
N ASN A 203 12.72 -13.37 17.18
CA ASN A 203 12.31 -12.14 16.49
C ASN A 203 11.11 -11.51 17.18
N PHE A 204 10.17 -12.32 17.67
CA PHE A 204 9.03 -11.85 18.45
C PHE A 204 9.47 -11.15 19.73
N ALA A 205 10.42 -11.73 20.46
CA ALA A 205 10.97 -11.14 21.67
C ALA A 205 11.71 -9.82 21.40
N LYS A 206 12.44 -9.72 20.28
CA LYS A 206 13.12 -8.47 19.86
C LYS A 206 12.11 -7.37 19.54
N GLU A 207 11.07 -7.68 18.77
CA GLU A 207 10.10 -6.70 18.27
C GLU A 207 9.22 -6.14 19.38
N TYR A 208 8.81 -6.98 20.32
CA TYR A 208 7.95 -6.58 21.44
C TYR A 208 8.69 -6.29 22.74
N ALA A 209 10.02 -6.16 22.70
CA ALA A 209 10.82 -5.81 23.86
C ALA A 209 10.38 -4.46 24.45
N GLY A 210 9.92 -4.47 25.71
CA GLY A 210 9.50 -3.26 26.42
C GLY A 210 8.10 -2.73 26.08
N GLN A 211 7.30 -3.46 25.31
CA GLN A 211 5.91 -3.10 25.07
C GLN A 211 4.98 -3.74 26.12
N GLU A 212 4.06 -2.94 26.68
CA GLU A 212 3.00 -3.43 27.56
C GLU A 212 1.84 -3.97 26.71
N LEU A 213 1.89 -5.26 26.37
CA LEU A 213 0.78 -5.98 25.75
C LEU A 213 0.00 -6.78 26.81
N ASP A 214 -1.30 -6.95 26.61
CA ASP A 214 -2.07 -7.93 27.38
C ASP A 214 -1.48 -9.33 27.21
N ALA A 215 -1.21 -10.03 28.31
CA ALA A 215 -0.53 -11.34 28.28
C ALA A 215 -1.29 -12.38 27.45
N GLY A 216 -2.62 -12.30 27.39
CA GLY A 216 -3.45 -13.19 26.57
C GLY A 216 -3.31 -12.90 25.08
N GLN A 217 -3.35 -11.63 24.69
CA GLN A 217 -3.16 -11.22 23.29
C GLN A 217 -1.75 -11.55 22.79
N TYR A 218 -0.74 -11.31 23.64
CA TYR A 218 0.66 -11.66 23.36
C TYR A 218 0.82 -13.14 23.03
N GLU A 219 0.26 -14.01 23.86
CA GLU A 219 0.40 -15.47 23.68
C GLU A 219 -0.37 -15.98 22.46
N VAL A 220 -1.55 -15.43 22.16
CA VAL A 220 -2.34 -15.77 20.97
C VAL A 220 -1.59 -15.38 19.70
N LEU A 221 -1.06 -14.15 19.65
CA LEU A 221 -0.27 -13.67 18.51
C LEU A 221 0.97 -14.53 18.29
N ARG A 222 1.75 -14.77 19.36
CA ARG A 222 2.97 -15.58 19.31
C ARG A 222 2.69 -16.97 18.73
N LYS A 223 1.68 -17.67 19.23
CA LYS A 223 1.26 -18.99 18.71
C LYS A 223 0.82 -18.94 17.25
N SER A 224 0.11 -17.89 16.88
CA SER A 224 -0.31 -17.70 15.49
C SER A 224 0.89 -17.53 14.56
N LEU A 225 1.88 -16.71 14.94
CA LEU A 225 3.08 -16.49 14.13
C LEU A 225 3.96 -17.75 14.03
N ILE A 226 4.08 -18.55 15.11
CA ILE A 226 4.77 -19.84 15.06
C ILE A 226 4.08 -20.77 14.05
N ARG A 227 2.75 -20.83 14.06
CA ARG A 227 1.99 -21.68 13.12
C ARG A 227 2.18 -21.21 11.68
N ILE A 228 2.10 -19.89 11.42
CA ILE A 228 2.34 -19.30 10.10
C ILE A 228 3.78 -19.63 9.66
N GLY A 229 4.77 -19.41 10.52
CA GLY A 229 6.18 -19.69 10.23
C GLY A 229 6.43 -21.16 9.87
N LYS A 230 5.94 -22.10 10.69
CA LYS A 230 6.07 -23.55 10.43
C LYS A 230 5.47 -23.94 9.09
N ARG A 231 4.25 -23.46 8.79
CA ARG A 231 3.58 -23.72 7.52
C ARG A 231 4.34 -23.12 6.34
N THR A 232 4.82 -21.88 6.49
CA THR A 232 5.64 -21.21 5.48
C THR A 232 6.89 -22.02 5.15
N VAL A 233 7.67 -22.41 6.16
CA VAL A 233 8.92 -23.17 5.96
C VAL A 233 8.64 -24.57 5.39
N GLN A 234 7.59 -25.24 5.85
CA GLN A 234 7.15 -26.54 5.30
C GLN A 234 6.86 -26.43 3.80
N LYS A 235 6.08 -25.41 3.41
CA LYS A 235 5.73 -25.20 2.02
C LYS A 235 6.93 -24.81 1.18
N LEU A 236 7.77 -23.90 1.68
CA LEU A 236 9.00 -23.50 0.99
C LEU A 236 9.93 -24.71 0.80
N GLN A 237 10.10 -25.58 1.80
CA GLN A 237 10.86 -26.81 1.67
C GLN A 237 10.30 -27.73 0.57
N ALA A 238 8.97 -27.90 0.53
CA ALA A 238 8.30 -28.72 -0.51
C ALA A 238 8.41 -28.13 -1.92
N MET A 239 8.57 -26.79 -2.03
CA MET A 239 8.71 -26.08 -3.29
C MET A 239 10.18 -25.89 -3.70
N MET A 240 11.16 -26.35 -2.89
CA MET A 240 12.56 -26.33 -3.26
C MET A 240 12.80 -27.24 -4.45
N ASP A 241 13.20 -26.60 -5.56
CA ASP A 241 13.69 -27.31 -6.73
C ASP A 241 15.18 -27.64 -6.50
N ALA A 242 15.57 -28.88 -6.82
CA ALA A 242 16.95 -29.30 -6.74
C ALA A 242 17.90 -28.44 -7.59
N SER A 243 17.37 -27.75 -8.58
CA SER A 243 18.12 -26.91 -9.51
C SER A 243 18.42 -25.53 -8.92
N TYR A 244 17.45 -24.86 -8.27
CA TYR A 244 17.62 -23.54 -7.68
C TYR A 244 18.07 -23.59 -6.24
N LYS A 245 19.21 -22.96 -5.94
CA LYS A 245 19.73 -22.87 -4.58
C LYS A 245 19.55 -21.45 -4.02
N PRO A 246 18.88 -21.27 -2.88
CA PRO A 246 18.82 -20.01 -2.16
C PRO A 246 20.22 -19.53 -1.79
N ARG A 247 20.56 -18.29 -2.17
CA ARG A 247 21.91 -17.74 -1.95
C ARG A 247 21.92 -16.40 -1.24
N TYR A 248 21.00 -15.50 -1.60
CA TYR A 248 20.91 -14.17 -1.03
C TYR A 248 19.69 -14.07 -0.13
N PHE A 249 19.87 -13.51 1.07
CA PHE A 249 18.82 -13.32 2.06
C PHE A 249 18.95 -11.93 2.65
N GLU A 250 17.82 -11.20 2.80
CA GLU A 250 17.78 -9.84 3.35
C GLU A 250 18.95 -8.97 2.81
N TYR A 251 19.15 -9.02 1.49
CA TYR A 251 20.28 -8.35 0.86
C TYR A 251 20.03 -6.85 0.75
N ALA A 252 20.68 -6.06 1.60
CA ALA A 252 20.61 -4.61 1.55
C ALA A 252 21.41 -4.05 0.37
N PHE A 253 20.79 -3.22 -0.46
CA PHE A 253 21.41 -2.62 -1.63
C PHE A 253 21.36 -1.11 -1.64
N ARG A 254 22.27 -0.53 -2.42
CA ARG A 254 22.28 0.87 -2.82
C ARG A 254 22.59 0.97 -4.30
N LYS A 255 21.57 1.24 -5.12
CA LYS A 255 21.69 1.46 -6.57
C LYS A 255 21.67 2.96 -6.87
N LYS A 256 22.47 3.41 -7.83
CA LYS A 256 22.40 4.76 -8.37
C LYS A 256 21.31 4.83 -9.44
N LEU A 257 20.31 5.67 -9.21
CA LEU A 257 19.26 5.97 -10.17
C LEU A 257 19.61 7.26 -10.91
N GLN A 258 19.72 7.22 -12.23
CA GLN A 258 19.94 8.41 -13.05
C GLN A 258 18.63 9.20 -13.21
N VAL A 259 18.63 10.48 -12.86
CA VAL A 259 17.48 11.36 -12.92
C VAL A 259 17.90 12.69 -13.59
N GLY A 260 17.73 12.78 -14.91
CA GLY A 260 18.32 13.84 -15.70
C GLY A 260 19.86 13.83 -15.58
N ASP A 261 20.44 14.96 -15.22
CA ASP A 261 21.91 15.11 -15.03
C ASP A 261 22.39 14.71 -13.61
N GLU A 262 21.49 14.33 -12.72
CA GLU A 262 21.82 13.99 -11.34
C GLU A 262 21.67 12.50 -11.04
N GLN A 263 22.40 12.04 -10.02
CA GLN A 263 22.30 10.68 -9.51
C GLN A 263 21.67 10.69 -8.11
N LEU A 264 20.66 9.85 -7.92
CA LEU A 264 20.00 9.59 -6.64
C LEU A 264 20.34 8.20 -6.14
N SER A 265 20.42 8.02 -4.82
CA SER A 265 20.58 6.69 -4.23
C SER A 265 19.22 6.04 -4.01
N LEU A 266 18.95 4.96 -4.73
CA LEU A 266 17.84 4.05 -4.45
C LEU A 266 18.32 2.98 -3.46
N VAL A 267 17.59 2.77 -2.37
CA VAL A 267 17.93 1.81 -1.34
C VAL A 267 16.79 0.84 -1.10
N GLY A 268 17.12 -0.38 -0.71
CA GLY A 268 16.15 -1.40 -0.37
C GLY A 268 16.83 -2.63 0.20
N VAL A 269 16.02 -3.62 0.52
CA VAL A 269 16.44 -4.94 0.97
C VAL A 269 15.69 -5.96 0.15
N VAL A 270 16.42 -6.86 -0.50
CA VAL A 270 15.85 -7.97 -1.27
C VAL A 270 15.73 -9.16 -0.33
N ASP A 271 14.52 -9.68 -0.14
CA ASP A 271 14.26 -10.73 0.84
C ASP A 271 15.00 -12.02 0.48
N ARG A 272 14.91 -12.45 -0.79
CA ARG A 272 15.56 -13.68 -1.24
C ARG A 272 15.91 -13.67 -2.72
N GLY A 273 17.10 -14.18 -3.04
CA GLY A 273 17.55 -14.49 -4.40
C GLY A 273 18.08 -15.90 -4.51
N ASP A 274 17.52 -16.68 -5.45
CA ASP A 274 17.93 -18.05 -5.74
C ASP A 274 18.67 -18.12 -7.06
N LEU A 275 19.72 -18.93 -7.13
CA LEU A 275 20.51 -19.13 -8.33
C LEU A 275 20.46 -20.59 -8.79
N TYR A 276 20.36 -20.76 -10.12
CA TYR A 276 20.66 -22.01 -10.80
C TYR A 276 21.84 -21.79 -11.73
N VAL A 277 22.95 -22.52 -11.50
CA VAL A 277 24.18 -22.42 -12.28
C VAL A 277 24.26 -23.60 -13.25
N ASN A 278 24.27 -23.30 -14.56
CA ASN A 278 24.51 -24.27 -15.61
C ASN A 278 25.89 -24.06 -16.18
N GLU A 279 26.84 -24.87 -15.71
CA GLU A 279 28.25 -24.81 -16.12
C GLU A 279 28.44 -25.16 -17.61
N ALA A 280 27.62 -26.06 -18.15
CA ALA A 280 27.74 -26.51 -19.54
C ALA A 280 27.36 -25.41 -20.54
N GLU A 281 26.38 -24.59 -20.19
CA GLU A 281 25.90 -23.47 -21.01
C GLU A 281 26.48 -22.13 -20.61
N GLN A 282 27.31 -22.09 -19.57
CA GLN A 282 27.81 -20.86 -18.95
C GLN A 282 26.68 -19.85 -18.66
N THR A 283 25.59 -20.34 -18.06
CA THR A 283 24.44 -19.52 -17.68
C THR A 283 24.18 -19.57 -16.20
N ILE A 284 23.73 -18.45 -15.63
CA ILE A 284 23.21 -18.35 -14.26
C ILE A 284 21.80 -17.82 -14.35
N SER A 285 20.85 -18.67 -13.97
CA SER A 285 19.45 -18.26 -13.87
C SER A 285 19.17 -17.73 -12.46
N LEU A 286 18.58 -16.54 -12.39
CA LEU A 286 18.22 -15.83 -11.17
C LEU A 286 16.71 -15.86 -10.98
N ARG A 287 16.28 -16.20 -9.76
CA ARG A 287 14.91 -16.07 -9.27
C ARG A 287 14.90 -15.14 -8.06
N VAL A 288 14.02 -14.15 -8.06
CA VAL A 288 13.85 -13.22 -6.94
C VAL A 288 12.50 -13.46 -6.28
N ILE A 289 12.50 -13.52 -4.96
CA ILE A 289 11.31 -13.78 -4.15
C ILE A 289 11.22 -12.71 -3.06
N ASP A 290 10.05 -12.11 -2.95
CA ASP A 290 9.71 -11.13 -1.91
C ASP A 290 8.56 -11.68 -1.07
N TYR A 291 8.72 -11.66 0.26
CA TYR A 291 7.74 -12.20 1.18
C TYR A 291 6.68 -11.18 1.55
N LYS A 292 5.42 -11.59 1.48
CA LYS A 292 4.28 -10.72 1.84
C LYS A 292 3.42 -11.36 2.92
N SER A 293 3.11 -10.62 3.96
CA SER A 293 2.18 -11.05 5.02
C SER A 293 0.70 -10.85 4.64
N GLY A 294 0.40 -10.14 3.54
CA GLY A 294 -0.93 -9.91 2.99
C GLY A 294 -1.13 -10.57 1.63
N ALA A 295 -2.37 -10.62 1.16
CA ALA A 295 -2.67 -11.03 -0.21
C ALA A 295 -2.19 -9.95 -1.18
N HIS A 296 -1.15 -10.24 -1.94
CA HIS A 296 -0.54 -9.34 -2.90
C HIS A 296 -0.20 -10.11 -4.16
N GLU A 297 -0.64 -9.64 -5.32
CA GLU A 297 -0.37 -10.29 -6.61
C GLU A 297 0.28 -9.25 -7.52
N PHE A 298 1.30 -9.66 -8.26
CA PHE A 298 1.93 -8.78 -9.23
C PHE A 298 0.95 -8.46 -10.36
N ASP A 299 0.71 -7.17 -10.58
CA ASP A 299 -0.09 -6.67 -11.68
C ASP A 299 0.71 -5.71 -12.56
N LEU A 300 0.70 -5.98 -13.88
CA LEU A 300 1.44 -5.18 -14.86
C LEU A 300 0.90 -3.75 -14.99
N GLY A 301 -0.41 -3.56 -14.78
CA GLY A 301 -1.03 -2.24 -14.75
C GLY A 301 -0.58 -1.41 -13.56
N ASP A 302 -0.47 -2.03 -12.38
CA ASP A 302 0.04 -1.36 -11.19
C ASP A 302 1.53 -1.00 -11.34
N LEU A 303 2.32 -1.86 -11.99
CA LEU A 303 3.69 -1.53 -12.35
C LEU A 303 3.73 -0.34 -13.32
N TYR A 304 2.87 -0.32 -14.35
CA TYR A 304 2.78 0.78 -15.31
C TYR A 304 2.47 2.10 -14.62
N GLU A 305 1.58 2.10 -13.64
CA GLU A 305 1.26 3.29 -12.84
C GLU A 305 2.34 3.63 -11.80
N GLY A 306 3.25 2.72 -11.51
CA GLY A 306 4.33 2.90 -10.53
C GLY A 306 3.93 2.54 -9.11
N LEU A 307 2.87 1.77 -8.95
CA LEU A 307 2.35 1.31 -7.66
C LEU A 307 3.01 0.01 -7.20
N GLU A 308 3.66 -0.71 -8.14
CA GLU A 308 4.25 -2.03 -7.91
C GLU A 308 5.64 -2.15 -8.56
N LEU A 309 6.57 -1.30 -8.12
CA LEU A 309 7.93 -1.25 -8.66
C LEU A 309 8.89 -2.20 -7.94
N GLN A 310 8.56 -2.62 -6.72
CA GLN A 310 9.48 -3.29 -5.79
C GLN A 310 10.09 -4.54 -6.42
N LEU A 311 9.27 -5.45 -6.88
CA LEU A 311 9.72 -6.76 -7.37
C LEU A 311 10.62 -6.64 -8.62
N ALA A 312 10.23 -5.77 -9.57
CA ALA A 312 11.00 -5.53 -10.79
C ALA A 312 12.35 -4.84 -10.51
N ILE A 313 12.36 -3.80 -9.66
CA ILE A 313 13.60 -3.10 -9.29
C ILE A 313 14.53 -4.03 -8.51
N TYR A 314 14.00 -4.83 -7.57
CA TYR A 314 14.81 -5.78 -6.81
C TYR A 314 15.43 -6.84 -7.72
N THR A 315 14.68 -7.30 -8.70
CA THR A 315 15.15 -8.26 -9.70
C THR A 315 16.29 -7.67 -10.55
N ASP A 316 16.15 -6.42 -10.99
CA ASP A 316 17.19 -5.75 -11.77
C ASP A 316 18.46 -5.50 -10.93
N VAL A 317 18.32 -5.10 -9.68
CA VAL A 317 19.46 -4.97 -8.74
C VAL A 317 20.18 -6.30 -8.53
N MET A 318 19.44 -7.37 -8.33
CA MET A 318 20.03 -8.70 -8.12
C MET A 318 20.73 -9.21 -9.37
N ARG A 319 20.20 -8.93 -10.56
CA ARG A 319 20.85 -9.25 -11.85
C ARG A 319 22.21 -8.57 -11.96
N GLU A 320 22.28 -7.28 -11.65
CA GLU A 320 23.55 -6.53 -11.65
C GLU A 320 24.54 -7.06 -10.60
N LEU A 321 24.07 -7.41 -9.40
CA LEU A 321 24.89 -7.97 -8.34
C LEU A 321 25.51 -9.31 -8.76
N VAL A 322 24.69 -10.22 -9.27
CA VAL A 322 25.13 -11.55 -9.70
C VAL A 322 26.15 -11.41 -10.84
N ASP A 323 25.91 -10.53 -11.82
CA ASP A 323 26.86 -10.27 -12.89
C ASP A 323 28.20 -9.76 -12.34
N GLN A 324 28.18 -8.80 -11.42
CA GLN A 324 29.39 -8.29 -10.80
C GLN A 324 30.15 -9.35 -10.00
N GLU A 325 29.46 -10.16 -9.19
CA GLU A 325 30.12 -11.18 -8.36
C GLU A 325 30.76 -12.29 -9.20
N TRP A 326 30.04 -12.74 -10.24
CA TRP A 326 30.45 -13.91 -11.01
C TRP A 326 31.35 -13.56 -12.18
N ASN A 327 31.25 -12.38 -12.80
CA ASN A 327 31.95 -12.00 -14.00
C ASN A 327 33.09 -10.99 -13.83
N LYS A 328 33.24 -10.38 -12.62
CA LYS A 328 34.19 -9.29 -12.36
C LYS A 328 35.66 -9.60 -12.77
N ASN A 329 36.11 -10.84 -12.57
CA ASN A 329 37.50 -11.26 -12.82
C ASN A 329 37.60 -12.31 -13.93
N ARG A 330 36.58 -12.49 -14.77
CA ARG A 330 36.56 -13.46 -15.87
C ARG A 330 36.84 -12.79 -17.19
N ALA A 331 37.57 -13.50 -18.06
CA ALA A 331 37.71 -13.10 -19.47
C ALA A 331 36.34 -13.11 -20.15
N GLU A 332 36.15 -12.29 -21.18
CA GLU A 332 34.86 -12.15 -21.85
C GLU A 332 34.30 -13.48 -22.38
N THR A 333 35.15 -14.39 -22.80
CA THR A 333 34.80 -15.73 -23.27
C THR A 333 34.42 -16.72 -22.16
N GLU A 334 34.73 -16.38 -20.91
CA GLU A 334 34.47 -17.23 -19.72
C GLU A 334 33.36 -16.68 -18.86
N ARG A 335 32.71 -15.56 -19.27
CA ARG A 335 31.64 -14.94 -18.53
C ARG A 335 30.37 -15.76 -18.61
N TYR A 336 29.70 -15.86 -17.47
CA TYR A 336 28.35 -16.39 -17.41
C TYR A 336 27.34 -15.39 -17.97
N LYS A 337 26.41 -15.89 -18.76
CA LYS A 337 25.22 -15.12 -19.12
C LYS A 337 24.26 -15.15 -17.95
N ILE A 338 23.98 -13.97 -17.36
CA ILE A 338 22.99 -13.87 -16.29
C ILE A 338 21.61 -13.76 -16.92
N VAL A 339 20.72 -14.70 -16.56
CA VAL A 339 19.35 -14.79 -17.05
C VAL A 339 18.42 -14.61 -15.86
N THR A 340 17.59 -13.61 -15.89
CA THR A 340 16.52 -13.47 -14.91
C THR A 340 15.38 -14.40 -15.33
N ASP A 341 15.11 -15.42 -14.53
CA ASP A 341 14.13 -16.45 -14.84
C ASP A 341 12.72 -16.07 -14.33
N SER A 342 12.66 -15.53 -13.15
CA SER A 342 11.37 -15.24 -12.52
C SER A 342 11.48 -14.29 -11.34
N MET A 343 10.37 -13.62 -11.04
CA MET A 343 10.20 -12.79 -9.86
C MET A 343 8.82 -13.05 -9.26
N TYR A 344 8.78 -13.29 -7.93
CA TYR A 344 7.57 -13.75 -7.27
C TYR A 344 7.34 -13.08 -5.92
N TYR A 345 6.06 -12.89 -5.59
CA TYR A 345 5.60 -12.73 -4.22
C TYR A 345 5.29 -14.09 -3.61
N TYR A 346 5.71 -14.30 -2.38
CA TYR A 346 5.33 -15.44 -1.59
C TYR A 346 4.53 -15.01 -0.35
N HIS A 347 3.31 -15.51 -0.22
CA HIS A 347 2.42 -15.12 0.88
C HIS A 347 2.69 -15.94 2.14
N MET A 348 3.18 -15.28 3.18
CA MET A 348 3.35 -15.86 4.52
C MET A 348 2.04 -15.76 5.28
N GLN A 349 1.14 -16.72 5.08
CA GLN A 349 -0.19 -16.72 5.66
C GLN A 349 -0.60 -18.09 6.16
N ASP A 350 -1.60 -18.11 7.04
CA ASP A 350 -2.36 -19.29 7.40
C ASP A 350 -3.82 -19.06 6.97
N PRO A 351 -4.14 -19.28 5.68
CA PRO A 351 -5.43 -18.88 5.15
C PRO A 351 -6.55 -19.74 5.75
N TYR A 352 -7.63 -19.06 6.15
CA TYR A 352 -8.86 -19.75 6.51
C TYR A 352 -9.57 -20.23 5.25
N VAL A 353 -9.77 -21.54 5.15
CA VAL A 353 -10.47 -22.17 4.03
C VAL A 353 -11.70 -22.90 4.52
N GLN A 354 -12.79 -22.85 3.75
CA GLN A 354 -13.96 -23.70 3.96
C GLN A 354 -13.77 -24.98 3.17
N ALA A 355 -13.82 -26.13 3.85
CA ALA A 355 -13.70 -27.43 3.24
C ALA A 355 -14.52 -28.45 4.04
N GLU A 356 -14.94 -29.52 3.39
CA GLU A 356 -15.74 -30.58 4.01
C GLU A 356 -14.88 -31.54 4.85
N ASN A 357 -13.58 -31.61 4.54
CA ASN A 357 -12.61 -32.43 5.25
C ASN A 357 -11.22 -31.82 5.29
N GLU A 358 -10.31 -32.38 6.10
CA GLU A 358 -8.95 -31.90 6.32
C GLU A 358 -8.10 -31.92 5.04
N THR A 359 -8.29 -32.93 4.17
CA THR A 359 -7.53 -33.05 2.92
C THR A 359 -7.88 -31.93 1.94
N GLU A 360 -9.17 -31.65 1.76
CA GLU A 360 -9.63 -30.53 0.93
C GLU A 360 -9.20 -29.19 1.51
N ALA A 361 -9.22 -29.07 2.84
CA ALA A 361 -8.72 -27.85 3.50
C ALA A 361 -7.25 -27.62 3.21
N GLU A 362 -6.41 -28.65 3.26
CA GLU A 362 -4.98 -28.54 2.99
C GLU A 362 -4.71 -28.22 1.52
N GLU A 363 -5.38 -28.88 0.57
CA GLU A 363 -5.26 -28.58 -0.85
C GLU A 363 -5.71 -27.15 -1.19
N ALA A 364 -6.76 -26.64 -0.54
CA ALA A 364 -7.23 -25.27 -0.72
C ALA A 364 -6.24 -24.25 -0.17
N ARG A 365 -5.63 -24.53 0.99
CA ARG A 365 -4.57 -23.71 1.57
C ARG A 365 -3.32 -23.73 0.69
N GLU A 366 -2.92 -24.89 0.21
CA GLU A 366 -1.78 -25.04 -0.70
C GLU A 366 -1.90 -24.19 -1.95
N ARG A 367 -3.10 -24.15 -2.55
CA ARG A 367 -3.36 -23.30 -3.72
C ARG A 367 -3.19 -21.81 -3.43
N GLN A 368 -3.46 -21.37 -2.21
CA GLN A 368 -3.29 -19.98 -1.79
C GLN A 368 -1.84 -19.62 -1.42
N LEU A 369 -1.02 -20.60 -1.07
CA LEU A 369 0.38 -20.43 -0.66
C LEU A 369 1.37 -20.69 -1.81
N THR A 370 0.97 -20.46 -3.05
CA THR A 370 1.85 -20.55 -4.22
C THR A 370 2.55 -19.24 -4.52
N TYR A 371 3.62 -19.32 -5.30
CA TYR A 371 4.27 -18.13 -5.85
C TYR A 371 3.33 -17.36 -6.79
N LYS A 372 3.28 -16.03 -6.63
CA LYS A 372 2.47 -15.12 -7.45
C LYS A 372 3.38 -14.07 -8.08
N GLY A 373 3.52 -14.08 -9.39
CA GLY A 373 4.42 -13.13 -10.05
C GLY A 373 4.60 -13.42 -11.51
N LEU A 374 5.73 -13.03 -12.04
CA LEU A 374 6.09 -13.15 -13.45
C LEU A 374 7.21 -14.16 -13.63
N ALA A 375 6.99 -15.16 -14.51
CA ALA A 375 8.00 -16.03 -15.03
C ALA A 375 8.42 -15.57 -16.44
N ARG A 376 9.62 -15.92 -16.86
CA ARG A 376 10.17 -15.55 -18.15
C ARG A 376 9.64 -16.49 -19.25
N ASP A 377 8.43 -16.28 -19.68
CA ASP A 377 7.86 -16.95 -20.85
C ASP A 377 8.40 -16.32 -22.14
N ASP A 378 8.50 -15.00 -22.20
CA ASP A 378 9.12 -14.20 -23.23
C ASP A 378 10.28 -13.34 -22.64
N ALA A 379 11.47 -13.50 -23.20
CA ALA A 379 12.67 -12.81 -22.72
C ALA A 379 12.63 -11.30 -22.96
N GLU A 380 12.10 -10.85 -24.09
CA GLU A 380 12.05 -9.45 -24.49
C GLU A 380 11.00 -8.72 -23.66
N GLU A 381 9.85 -9.34 -23.44
CA GLU A 381 8.78 -8.81 -22.60
C GLU A 381 9.25 -8.64 -21.16
N PHE A 382 9.92 -9.66 -20.60
CA PHE A 382 10.44 -9.62 -19.24
C PHE A 382 11.47 -8.49 -19.05
N ASP A 383 12.45 -8.40 -19.97
CA ASP A 383 13.48 -7.35 -19.91
C ASP A 383 12.87 -5.95 -20.11
N THR A 384 11.79 -5.82 -20.89
CA THR A 384 11.02 -4.57 -21.04
C THR A 384 10.37 -4.14 -19.73
N VAL A 385 9.78 -5.08 -18.98
CA VAL A 385 9.18 -4.82 -17.66
C VAL A 385 10.22 -4.28 -16.68
N LEU A 386 11.41 -4.88 -16.62
CA LEU A 386 12.50 -4.42 -15.74
C LEU A 386 12.99 -3.01 -16.14
N ALA A 387 13.22 -2.78 -17.43
CA ALA A 387 13.67 -1.49 -17.94
C ALA A 387 12.62 -0.39 -17.70
N TYR A 388 11.34 -0.72 -17.84
CA TYR A 388 10.26 0.22 -17.57
C TYR A 388 10.18 0.59 -16.08
N ALA A 389 10.37 -0.35 -15.17
CA ALA A 389 10.37 -0.07 -13.74
C ALA A 389 11.46 0.96 -13.35
N GLU A 390 12.66 0.85 -13.93
CA GLU A 390 13.72 1.85 -13.71
C GLU A 390 13.37 3.21 -14.31
N TYR A 391 12.82 3.23 -15.54
CA TYR A 391 12.32 4.44 -16.18
C TYR A 391 11.24 5.12 -15.32
N LYS A 392 10.25 4.36 -14.86
CA LYS A 392 9.14 4.89 -14.04
C LYS A 392 9.65 5.46 -12.72
N ALA A 393 10.58 4.78 -12.06
CA ALA A 393 11.23 5.28 -10.86
C ALA A 393 11.91 6.65 -11.10
N SER A 394 12.67 6.78 -12.20
CA SER A 394 13.29 8.04 -12.60
C SER A 394 12.28 9.14 -12.91
N ALA A 395 11.18 8.81 -13.60
CA ALA A 395 10.10 9.74 -13.92
C ALA A 395 9.39 10.26 -12.65
N LEU A 396 9.08 9.38 -11.69
CA LEU A 396 8.48 9.78 -10.41
C LEU A 396 9.40 10.73 -9.63
N VAL A 397 10.68 10.45 -9.56
CA VAL A 397 11.66 11.35 -8.91
C VAL A 397 11.73 12.70 -9.62
N THR A 398 11.65 12.73 -10.95
CA THR A 398 11.62 13.97 -11.74
C THR A 398 10.39 14.82 -11.37
N GLN A 399 9.22 14.20 -11.23
CA GLN A 399 8.00 14.88 -10.78
C GLN A 399 8.15 15.42 -9.34
N MET A 400 8.70 14.61 -8.42
CA MET A 400 8.99 15.06 -7.04
C MET A 400 9.89 16.29 -7.04
N LYS A 401 10.97 16.30 -7.84
CA LYS A 401 11.90 17.42 -7.97
C LYS A 401 11.24 18.66 -8.56
N SER A 402 10.24 18.50 -9.41
CA SER A 402 9.48 19.63 -9.94
C SER A 402 8.47 20.23 -8.95
N GLY A 403 8.36 19.68 -7.74
CA GLY A 403 7.49 20.17 -6.67
C GLY A 403 6.02 19.77 -6.85
N VAL A 404 5.71 18.75 -7.63
CA VAL A 404 4.35 18.25 -7.79
C VAL A 404 3.91 17.52 -6.52
N ILE A 405 2.88 18.04 -5.87
CA ILE A 405 2.26 17.50 -4.65
C ILE A 405 0.74 17.38 -4.81
N ASP A 406 0.30 16.94 -5.97
CA ASP A 406 -1.12 16.90 -6.32
C ASP A 406 -1.91 15.98 -5.39
N LYS A 407 -3.16 16.38 -5.11
CA LYS A 407 -4.16 15.59 -4.39
C LYS A 407 -4.92 14.72 -5.40
N ASN A 408 -4.23 13.78 -6.01
CA ASN A 408 -4.75 12.86 -7.02
C ASN A 408 -4.56 11.40 -6.58
N PRO A 409 -5.21 10.98 -5.48
CA PRO A 409 -5.05 9.62 -5.00
C PRO A 409 -5.49 8.60 -6.05
N MET A 410 -4.83 7.44 -6.05
CA MET A 410 -5.20 6.35 -6.94
C MET A 410 -6.53 5.71 -6.54
N ARG A 411 -7.25 5.18 -7.52
CA ARG A 411 -8.45 4.36 -7.34
C ARG A 411 -8.40 3.13 -8.25
N GLU A 412 -8.42 1.99 -7.62
CA GLU A 412 -8.57 0.70 -8.27
C GLU A 412 -9.92 0.08 -7.87
N SER A 413 -10.85 -0.02 -8.83
CA SER A 413 -12.21 -0.53 -8.57
C SER A 413 -12.89 0.19 -7.37
N ASN A 414 -13.09 -0.51 -6.27
CA ASN A 414 -13.68 0.01 -5.04
C ASN A 414 -12.64 0.41 -3.98
N LYS A 415 -11.35 0.18 -4.23
CA LYS A 415 -10.27 0.53 -3.31
C LYS A 415 -9.65 1.86 -3.70
N THR A 416 -9.31 2.67 -2.74
CA THR A 416 -8.66 3.96 -2.96
C THR A 416 -7.46 4.14 -2.05
N ALA A 417 -6.48 4.93 -2.48
CA ALA A 417 -5.36 5.33 -1.62
C ALA A 417 -5.81 6.08 -0.34
N CYS A 418 -7.05 6.57 -0.31
CA CYS A 418 -7.61 7.28 0.84
C CYS A 418 -8.19 6.35 1.91
N ASP A 419 -8.47 5.08 1.61
CA ASP A 419 -9.19 4.19 2.54
C ASP A 419 -8.43 3.98 3.84
N TYR A 420 -7.11 3.80 3.75
CA TYR A 420 -6.20 3.61 4.89
C TYR A 420 -5.22 4.76 5.08
N CYS A 421 -5.51 5.94 4.51
CA CYS A 421 -4.63 7.10 4.60
C CYS A 421 -4.72 7.75 5.98
N ALA A 422 -3.61 7.77 6.72
CA ALA A 422 -3.50 8.43 8.03
C ALA A 422 -3.71 9.95 7.97
N TYR A 423 -3.56 10.54 6.79
CA TYR A 423 -3.64 12.00 6.58
C TYR A 423 -4.99 12.47 6.05
N LYS A 424 -6.00 11.62 6.05
CA LYS A 424 -7.34 11.90 5.50
C LYS A 424 -7.96 13.16 6.12
N ASP A 425 -7.83 13.31 7.44
CA ASP A 425 -8.40 14.45 8.17
C ASP A 425 -7.68 15.77 7.88
N VAL A 426 -6.39 15.72 7.56
CA VAL A 426 -5.59 16.90 7.19
C VAL A 426 -5.81 17.24 5.72
N CYS A 427 -5.76 16.25 4.84
CA CYS A 427 -5.90 16.39 3.39
C CYS A 427 -7.29 16.84 2.98
N ARG A 428 -8.33 16.23 3.55
CA ARG A 428 -9.75 16.46 3.23
C ARG A 428 -10.03 16.40 1.73
N PHE A 429 -9.41 15.43 1.05
CA PHE A 429 -9.70 15.18 -0.35
C PHE A 429 -11.17 14.84 -0.53
N ASP A 430 -11.81 15.51 -1.47
CA ASP A 430 -13.21 15.27 -1.85
C ASP A 430 -13.38 15.66 -3.32
N GLU A 431 -13.88 14.75 -4.16
CA GLU A 431 -14.10 14.97 -5.59
C GLU A 431 -15.10 16.11 -5.89
N LYS A 432 -15.91 16.48 -4.90
CA LYS A 432 -16.87 17.58 -5.03
C LYS A 432 -16.22 18.96 -5.00
N TYR A 433 -14.97 19.05 -4.56
CA TYR A 433 -14.26 20.32 -4.47
C TYR A 433 -13.24 20.48 -5.58
N GLY A 434 -13.42 21.55 -6.36
CA GLY A 434 -12.46 21.96 -7.38
C GLY A 434 -12.26 20.90 -8.47
N ASN A 435 -11.02 20.69 -8.84
CA ASN A 435 -10.59 19.69 -9.82
C ASN A 435 -10.00 18.44 -9.15
N ASN A 436 -10.32 18.18 -7.89
CA ASN A 436 -9.86 16.98 -7.22
C ASN A 436 -10.44 15.74 -7.90
N ARG A 437 -9.59 14.84 -8.33
CA ARG A 437 -9.98 13.60 -9.00
C ARG A 437 -9.08 12.47 -8.58
N TYR A 438 -9.66 11.28 -8.51
CA TYR A 438 -8.87 10.07 -8.47
C TYR A 438 -8.22 9.83 -9.82
N HIS A 439 -7.01 9.29 -9.84
CA HIS A 439 -6.51 8.62 -11.03
C HIS A 439 -6.85 7.13 -10.95
N TYR A 440 -7.26 6.58 -12.06
CA TYR A 440 -7.81 5.23 -12.13
C TYR A 440 -6.80 4.26 -12.72
N THR A 441 -6.66 3.10 -12.09
CA THR A 441 -5.74 2.03 -12.50
C THR A 441 -6.52 0.82 -13.03
N LYS A 442 -7.38 0.99 -14.02
CA LYS A 442 -8.12 -0.14 -14.60
C LYS A 442 -7.49 -0.58 -15.90
N HIS A 443 -7.00 -1.82 -15.89
CA HIS A 443 -6.41 -2.41 -17.08
C HIS A 443 -7.03 -3.79 -17.34
N SER A 444 -7.72 -3.94 -18.47
CA SER A 444 -8.22 -5.21 -18.97
C SER A 444 -7.08 -6.06 -19.57
N ALA A 445 -7.32 -7.35 -19.83
CA ALA A 445 -6.32 -8.21 -20.48
C ALA A 445 -5.84 -7.67 -21.84
N LYS A 446 -6.72 -7.00 -22.61
CA LYS A 446 -6.33 -6.34 -23.88
C LYS A 446 -5.50 -5.09 -23.65
N GLU A 447 -5.76 -4.37 -22.56
CA GLU A 447 -4.97 -3.19 -22.18
C GLU A 447 -3.58 -3.60 -21.73
N LYS A 448 -3.38 -4.82 -21.20
CA LYS A 448 -2.05 -5.31 -20.80
C LYS A 448 -1.10 -5.47 -21.98
N GLU A 449 -1.55 -5.97 -23.13
CA GLU A 449 -0.74 -6.02 -24.35
C GLU A 449 -0.35 -4.61 -24.83
N GLN A 450 -1.30 -3.67 -24.81
CA GLN A 450 -1.02 -2.27 -25.13
C GLN A 450 -0.02 -1.63 -24.16
N LEU A 451 -0.14 -1.94 -22.87
CA LEU A 451 0.82 -1.45 -21.85
C LEU A 451 2.24 -1.92 -22.13
N LEU A 452 2.42 -3.17 -22.50
CA LEU A 452 3.75 -3.70 -22.88
C LEU A 452 4.31 -3.01 -24.11
N GLU A 453 3.50 -2.77 -25.13
CA GLU A 453 3.89 -2.00 -26.31
C GLU A 453 4.28 -0.56 -25.95
N GLU A 454 3.51 0.09 -25.08
CA GLU A 454 3.80 1.44 -24.58
C GLU A 454 5.10 1.45 -23.75
N MET A 455 5.27 0.49 -22.83
CA MET A 455 6.50 0.35 -22.04
C MET A 455 7.72 0.18 -22.96
N HIS A 456 7.62 -0.69 -23.95
CA HIS A 456 8.68 -0.93 -24.94
C HIS A 456 8.99 0.35 -25.73
N SER A 457 7.96 1.04 -26.22
CA SER A 457 8.09 2.29 -26.98
C SER A 457 8.81 3.38 -26.17
N VAL A 458 8.44 3.55 -24.89
CA VAL A 458 9.04 4.53 -24.00
C VAL A 458 10.51 4.22 -23.75
N CYS A 459 10.83 2.96 -23.45
CA CYS A 459 12.21 2.53 -23.17
C CYS A 459 13.13 2.66 -24.39
N HIS A 460 12.64 2.39 -25.60
CA HIS A 460 13.42 2.49 -26.85
C HIS A 460 13.48 3.92 -27.40
N GLY A 461 12.42 4.72 -27.21
CA GLY A 461 12.41 6.12 -27.62
C GLY A 461 13.41 7.01 -26.87
N GLN A 462 13.76 6.68 -25.62
CA GLN A 462 14.80 7.36 -24.86
C GLN A 462 16.21 6.99 -25.27
N LYS A 463 16.48 5.73 -25.65
CA LYS A 463 17.79 5.32 -26.17
C LYS A 463 18.21 6.13 -27.41
N ASN A 464 17.24 6.60 -28.18
CA ASN A 464 17.49 7.43 -29.37
C ASN A 464 17.63 8.94 -29.06
N ARG A 465 17.22 9.44 -27.89
CA ARG A 465 17.41 10.84 -27.48
C ARG A 465 18.70 11.08 -26.70
N ASN A 466 19.31 10.02 -26.16
CA ASN A 466 20.57 10.08 -25.41
C ASN A 466 21.79 9.66 -26.24
N ARG A 467 21.62 9.44 -27.54
CA ARG A 467 22.68 9.30 -28.57
C ARG A 467 22.73 10.58 -29.42
#